data_9c3f275b3203e4c3bf58da4ceff8f82c
#
_entry.id   9c3f275b3203e4c3bf58da4ceff8f82c
#
_cell.length_a   1.000
_cell.length_b   1.000
_cell.length_c   1.000
_cell.angle_alpha   90.00
_cell.angle_beta   90.00
_cell.angle_gamma   90.00
#
_symmetry.space_group_name_H-M   'P 1'
#
loop_
_entity.id
_entity.type
_entity.pdbx_description
1 polymer ?
#
loop_
_entity_poly.entity_id
_entity_poly.type
_entity_poly.pdbx_seq_one_letter_code
_entity_poly.pdbx_strand_id
1 'polypeptide(L)'
;ELKADSVVLIEISEYAGYSGLIVANGGLAPNPESLFAKQYGFQVRLSLSEEETWSKLNNGRMAASVTTADVLAVLGRQFEVVVPAQIAFSRGADMVVVDTGITSINQLKGKVLAASQFNESEFFIRYLASEAGVPVRVLRDLDARPAPGELGLVFYEDAFVACDAYQHELASGDGRLNG
;
A
#
# COMPACT_ATOMS: atom_id res chain seq x y z
N GLU A 1 24.23 -3.72 -20.33
CA GLU A 1 24.41 -5.09 -19.80
C GLU A 1 24.95 -5.02 -18.37
N LEU A 2 24.40 -5.84 -17.48
CA LEU A 2 24.91 -5.98 -16.12
C LEU A 2 26.28 -6.71 -16.20
N LYS A 3 27.24 -6.23 -15.43
CA LYS A 3 28.51 -6.93 -15.28
C LYS A 3 28.26 -8.24 -14.49
N ALA A 4 29.03 -9.28 -14.80
CA ALA A 4 29.02 -10.50 -14.00
C ALA A 4 29.28 -10.17 -12.51
N ASP A 5 28.56 -10.83 -11.62
CA ASP A 5 28.59 -10.63 -10.16
C ASP A 5 28.07 -9.25 -9.68
N SER A 6 27.41 -8.46 -10.55
CA SER A 6 26.75 -7.23 -10.10
C SER A 6 25.66 -7.55 -9.08
N VAL A 7 25.53 -6.71 -8.05
CA VAL A 7 24.41 -6.76 -7.11
C VAL A 7 23.37 -5.70 -7.52
N VAL A 8 22.17 -6.17 -7.82
CA VAL A 8 21.03 -5.36 -8.20
C VAL A 8 20.16 -5.12 -6.97
N LEU A 9 19.89 -3.86 -6.63
CA LEU A 9 18.98 -3.51 -5.55
C LEU A 9 17.54 -3.42 -6.07
N ILE A 10 16.65 -4.17 -5.43
CA ILE A 10 15.19 -4.13 -5.66
C ILE A 10 14.51 -3.83 -4.33
N GLU A 11 13.64 -2.84 -4.30
CA GLU A 11 12.80 -2.53 -3.15
C GLU A 11 11.46 -3.25 -3.26
N ILE A 12 11.02 -3.86 -2.16
CA ILE A 12 9.73 -4.53 -2.03
C ILE A 12 9.08 -4.11 -0.71
N SER A 13 7.75 -4.16 -0.64
CA SER A 13 7.00 -3.96 0.59
C SER A 13 6.62 -5.28 1.26
N GLU A 14 6.02 -5.21 2.44
CA GLU A 14 5.54 -6.39 3.19
C GLU A 14 4.23 -6.93 2.60
N TYR A 15 4.29 -7.44 1.39
CA TYR A 15 3.17 -8.04 0.70
C TYR A 15 3.48 -9.47 0.25
N ALA A 16 2.58 -10.39 0.55
CA ALA A 16 2.75 -11.82 0.27
C ALA A 16 2.98 -12.13 -1.23
N GLY A 17 2.49 -11.28 -2.14
CA GLY A 17 2.71 -11.41 -3.58
C GLY A 17 4.18 -11.36 -4.01
N TYR A 18 5.05 -10.78 -3.18
CA TYR A 18 6.50 -10.70 -3.46
C TYR A 18 7.30 -11.90 -2.95
N SER A 19 6.65 -12.85 -2.28
CA SER A 19 7.32 -14.06 -1.75
C SER A 19 8.06 -14.85 -2.83
N GLY A 20 7.57 -14.86 -4.06
CA GLY A 20 8.25 -15.49 -5.19
C GLY A 20 9.63 -14.91 -5.47
N LEU A 21 9.82 -13.60 -5.34
CA LEU A 21 11.13 -12.95 -5.47
C LEU A 21 12.07 -13.36 -4.34
N ILE A 22 11.55 -13.41 -3.10
CA ILE A 22 12.33 -13.81 -1.92
C ILE A 22 12.79 -15.27 -2.05
N VAL A 23 11.89 -16.15 -2.48
CA VAL A 23 12.22 -17.59 -2.70
C VAL A 23 13.24 -17.74 -3.82
N ALA A 24 13.06 -17.06 -4.96
CA ALA A 24 14.00 -17.13 -6.08
C ALA A 24 15.40 -16.60 -5.72
N ASN A 25 15.47 -15.63 -4.80
CA ASN A 25 16.74 -15.09 -4.30
C ASN A 25 17.34 -15.93 -3.16
N GLY A 26 16.52 -16.74 -2.48
CA GLY A 26 16.95 -17.49 -1.29
C GLY A 26 17.07 -16.62 -0.03
N GLY A 27 16.28 -15.53 0.06
CA GLY A 27 16.27 -14.56 1.14
C GLY A 27 16.40 -13.12 0.65
N LEU A 28 16.69 -12.19 1.54
CA LEU A 28 16.78 -10.74 1.21
C LEU A 28 18.20 -10.33 0.80
N ALA A 29 19.22 -11.01 1.30
CA ALA A 29 20.63 -10.70 1.00
C ALA A 29 21.05 -11.22 -0.39
N PRO A 30 22.08 -10.62 -1.00
CA PRO A 30 22.70 -11.18 -2.21
C PRO A 30 23.11 -12.62 -1.98
N ASN A 31 22.78 -13.49 -2.95
CA ASN A 31 23.02 -14.93 -2.82
C ASN A 31 23.56 -15.50 -4.14
N PRO A 32 24.82 -16.00 -4.17
CA PRO A 32 25.41 -16.60 -5.36
C PRO A 32 24.70 -17.91 -5.77
N GLU A 33 23.95 -18.53 -4.86
CA GLU A 33 23.17 -19.74 -5.12
C GLU A 33 21.73 -19.44 -5.58
N SER A 34 21.38 -18.16 -5.69
CA SER A 34 20.05 -17.74 -6.14
C SER A 34 19.76 -18.15 -7.60
N LEU A 35 18.48 -18.20 -7.94
CA LEU A 35 18.04 -18.40 -9.32
C LEU A 35 18.64 -17.33 -10.26
N PHE A 36 18.70 -16.08 -9.79
CA PHE A 36 19.25 -14.96 -10.55
C PHE A 36 20.73 -15.13 -10.85
N ALA A 37 21.51 -15.50 -9.84
CA ALA A 37 22.95 -15.69 -10.00
C ALA A 37 23.25 -16.89 -10.94
N LYS A 38 22.57 -18.03 -10.73
CA LYS A 38 22.77 -19.24 -11.52
C LYS A 38 22.35 -19.13 -12.98
N GLN A 39 21.25 -18.45 -13.24
CA GLN A 39 20.70 -18.36 -14.62
C GLN A 39 21.18 -17.13 -15.37
N TYR A 40 21.42 -16.03 -14.70
CA TYR A 40 21.65 -14.73 -15.34
C TYR A 40 22.98 -14.06 -14.94
N GLY A 41 23.73 -14.62 -13.99
CA GLY A 41 25.06 -14.12 -13.62
C GLY A 41 25.08 -12.84 -12.81
N PHE A 42 23.96 -12.45 -12.18
CA PHE A 42 23.90 -11.31 -11.26
C PHE A 42 23.21 -11.70 -9.95
N GLN A 43 23.49 -10.98 -8.89
CA GLN A 43 22.85 -11.18 -7.60
C GLN A 43 21.82 -10.10 -7.32
N VAL A 44 20.84 -10.39 -6.48
CA VAL A 44 19.81 -9.45 -6.06
C VAL A 44 19.88 -9.21 -4.56
N ARG A 45 19.82 -7.95 -4.18
CA ARG A 45 19.51 -7.52 -2.82
C ARG A 45 18.07 -7.03 -2.78
N LEU A 46 17.24 -7.65 -1.95
CA LEU A 46 15.89 -7.20 -1.68
C LEU A 46 15.91 -6.30 -0.43
N SER A 47 15.35 -5.11 -0.54
CA SER A 47 15.19 -4.16 0.58
C SER A 47 13.72 -4.04 0.89
N LEU A 48 13.34 -4.30 2.14
CA LEU A 48 11.98 -4.04 2.61
C LEU A 48 11.82 -2.54 2.90
N SER A 49 10.80 -1.93 2.34
CA SER A 49 10.46 -0.52 2.57
C SER A 49 8.98 -0.32 2.30
N GLU A 50 8.30 0.38 3.18
CA GLU A 50 6.94 0.88 2.96
C GLU A 50 6.95 2.27 2.29
N GLU A 51 8.11 2.90 2.23
CA GLU A 51 8.29 4.17 1.53
C GLU A 51 8.67 3.94 0.07
N GLU A 52 7.85 4.41 -0.84
CA GLU A 52 8.14 4.42 -2.26
C GLU A 52 9.24 5.44 -2.59
N THR A 53 10.48 5.01 -2.49
CA THR A 53 11.65 5.87 -2.70
C THR A 53 12.05 5.93 -4.17
N TRP A 54 11.12 6.28 -5.05
CA TRP A 54 11.33 6.29 -6.50
C TRP A 54 12.44 7.23 -6.98
N SER A 55 12.82 8.21 -6.16
CA SER A 55 14.00 9.01 -6.43
C SER A 55 15.29 8.18 -6.57
N LYS A 56 15.34 7.01 -5.93
CA LYS A 56 16.46 6.07 -6.07
C LYS A 56 16.47 5.39 -7.45
N LEU A 57 15.32 5.22 -8.09
CA LEU A 57 15.23 4.73 -9.47
C LEU A 57 15.84 5.73 -10.44
N ASN A 58 15.42 7.00 -10.39
CA ASN A 58 15.91 8.03 -11.29
C ASN A 58 17.41 8.31 -11.18
N ASN A 59 17.99 8.13 -9.99
CA ASN A 59 19.42 8.36 -9.79
C ASN A 59 20.27 7.09 -9.93
N GLY A 60 19.67 5.97 -10.35
CA GLY A 60 20.35 4.70 -10.59
C GLY A 60 20.85 3.97 -9.34
N ARG A 61 20.43 4.39 -8.14
CA ARG A 61 20.78 3.69 -6.88
C ARG A 61 19.95 2.45 -6.64
N MET A 62 18.85 2.30 -7.35
CA MET A 62 17.95 1.17 -7.30
C MET A 62 17.54 0.80 -8.73
N ALA A 63 17.47 -0.48 -9.01
CA ALA A 63 17.13 -0.99 -10.33
C ALA A 63 15.62 -1.15 -10.53
N ALA A 64 14.91 -1.53 -9.48
CA ALA A 64 13.46 -1.69 -9.51
C ALA A 64 12.85 -1.44 -8.12
N SER A 65 11.60 -1.02 -8.12
CA SER A 65 10.74 -0.94 -6.94
C SER A 65 9.37 -1.52 -7.29
N VAL A 66 8.69 -2.02 -6.29
CA VAL A 66 7.29 -2.44 -6.44
C VAL A 66 6.36 -1.29 -6.09
N THR A 67 5.17 -1.31 -6.68
CA THR A 67 4.14 -0.31 -6.40
C THR A 67 2.77 -0.83 -6.81
N THR A 68 1.73 -0.13 -6.42
CA THR A 68 0.35 -0.38 -6.84
C THR A 68 -0.04 0.51 -8.02
N ALA A 69 -1.07 0.11 -8.76
CA ALA A 69 -1.48 0.81 -9.98
C ALA A 69 -2.02 2.22 -9.71
N ASP A 70 -2.65 2.44 -8.56
CA ASP A 70 -3.16 3.74 -8.12
C ASP A 70 -2.03 4.72 -7.82
N VAL A 71 -1.00 4.30 -7.08
CA VAL A 71 0.19 5.10 -6.81
C VAL A 71 0.94 5.41 -8.09
N LEU A 72 1.09 4.42 -8.97
CA LEU A 72 1.71 4.63 -10.29
C LEU A 72 0.94 5.67 -11.12
N ALA A 73 -0.39 5.67 -11.06
CA ALA A 73 -1.21 6.64 -11.78
C ALA A 73 -1.00 8.08 -11.28
N VAL A 74 -0.75 8.26 -9.99
CA VAL A 74 -0.53 9.57 -9.36
C VAL A 74 0.91 10.04 -9.55
N LEU A 75 1.88 9.20 -9.26
CA LEU A 75 3.29 9.56 -9.16
C LEU A 75 4.11 9.21 -10.40
N GLY A 76 3.68 8.25 -11.20
CA GLY A 76 4.50 7.71 -12.30
C GLY A 76 4.96 8.73 -13.34
N ARG A 77 4.21 9.83 -13.52
CA ARG A 77 4.60 10.92 -14.42
C ARG A 77 5.79 11.75 -13.94
N GLN A 78 6.10 11.68 -12.65
CA GLN A 78 7.22 12.42 -12.05
C GLN A 78 8.55 11.68 -12.23
N PHE A 79 8.51 10.43 -12.66
CA PHE A 79 9.65 9.55 -12.75
C PHE A 79 9.72 8.91 -14.13
N GLU A 80 10.91 8.80 -14.68
CA GLU A 80 11.17 8.11 -15.94
C GLU A 80 11.27 6.60 -15.71
N VAL A 81 10.11 5.97 -15.46
CA VAL A 81 10.04 4.54 -15.14
C VAL A 81 9.26 3.77 -16.20
N VAL A 82 9.54 2.48 -16.28
CA VAL A 82 8.78 1.50 -17.05
C VAL A 82 8.22 0.43 -16.12
N VAL A 83 7.09 -0.15 -16.47
CA VAL A 83 6.49 -1.26 -15.74
C VAL A 83 6.72 -2.54 -16.54
N PRO A 84 7.77 -3.32 -16.23
CA PRO A 84 8.12 -4.50 -17.02
C PRO A 84 7.20 -5.69 -16.77
N ALA A 85 6.58 -5.77 -15.57
CA ALA A 85 5.72 -6.89 -15.21
C ALA A 85 4.67 -6.49 -14.18
N GLN A 86 3.51 -7.08 -14.27
CA GLN A 86 2.52 -7.14 -13.20
C GLN A 86 2.79 -8.40 -12.37
N ILE A 87 3.02 -8.23 -11.07
CA ILE A 87 3.34 -9.34 -10.16
C ILE A 87 2.07 -10.00 -9.65
N ALA A 88 1.08 -9.21 -9.25
CA ALA A 88 -0.17 -9.68 -8.69
C ALA A 88 -1.31 -8.69 -8.96
N PHE A 89 -2.51 -9.08 -8.62
CA PHE A 89 -3.67 -8.19 -8.53
C PHE A 89 -4.53 -8.62 -7.35
N SER A 90 -5.17 -7.64 -6.70
CA SER A 90 -6.11 -7.94 -5.63
C SER A 90 -7.38 -8.60 -6.19
N ARG A 91 -7.78 -9.69 -5.58
CA ARG A 91 -9.00 -10.43 -5.94
C ARG A 91 -9.81 -10.72 -4.68
N GLY A 92 -10.46 -9.68 -4.16
CA GLY A 92 -11.25 -9.77 -2.94
C GLY A 92 -10.42 -9.83 -1.65
N ALA A 93 -9.15 -9.43 -1.71
CA ALA A 93 -8.28 -9.30 -0.54
C ALA A 93 -8.43 -7.93 0.13
N ASP A 94 -8.61 -6.87 -0.67
CA ASP A 94 -8.87 -5.53 -0.14
C ASP A 94 -10.31 -5.44 0.35
N MET A 95 -10.49 -4.97 1.58
CA MET A 95 -11.81 -4.84 2.18
C MET A 95 -11.85 -3.66 3.16
N VAL A 96 -13.03 -3.12 3.37
CA VAL A 96 -13.29 -2.13 4.41
C VAL A 96 -13.95 -2.83 5.59
N VAL A 97 -13.26 -2.85 6.72
CA VAL A 97 -13.79 -3.39 7.98
C VAL A 97 -14.53 -2.27 8.70
N VAL A 98 -15.75 -2.51 9.13
CA VAL A 98 -16.62 -1.50 9.72
C VAL A 98 -17.42 -2.06 10.91
N ASP A 99 -18.03 -1.17 11.67
CA ASP A 99 -18.92 -1.54 12.78
C ASP A 99 -20.03 -2.51 12.34
N THR A 100 -20.37 -3.42 13.23
CA THR A 100 -21.48 -4.38 13.01
C THR A 100 -22.78 -3.64 12.68
N GLY A 101 -23.43 -4.03 11.59
CA GLY A 101 -24.67 -3.41 11.12
C GLY A 101 -24.47 -2.39 9.98
N ILE A 102 -23.25 -1.97 9.68
CA ILE A 102 -22.93 -1.22 8.46
C ILE A 102 -22.78 -2.23 7.31
N THR A 103 -23.69 -2.18 6.36
CA THR A 103 -23.74 -3.12 5.22
C THR A 103 -23.64 -2.46 3.86
N SER A 104 -23.54 -1.13 3.84
CA SER A 104 -23.38 -0.36 2.60
C SER A 104 -22.61 0.93 2.84
N ILE A 105 -21.97 1.43 1.79
CA ILE A 105 -21.19 2.68 1.82
C ILE A 105 -22.06 3.87 2.20
N ASN A 106 -23.34 3.89 1.82
CA ASN A 106 -24.27 4.99 2.17
C ASN A 106 -24.49 5.12 3.68
N GLN A 107 -24.32 4.05 4.45
CA GLN A 107 -24.42 4.08 5.91
C GLN A 107 -23.19 4.67 6.60
N LEU A 108 -22.12 4.94 5.84
CA LEU A 108 -20.92 5.62 6.32
C LEU A 108 -21.04 7.14 6.35
N LYS A 109 -22.14 7.71 5.91
CA LYS A 109 -22.40 9.15 6.03
C LYS A 109 -22.41 9.57 7.51
N GLY A 110 -21.60 10.58 7.85
CA GLY A 110 -21.38 11.03 9.21
C GLY A 110 -20.44 10.17 10.05
N LYS A 111 -19.87 9.10 9.47
CA LYS A 111 -18.94 8.16 10.10
C LYS A 111 -17.49 8.53 9.81
N VAL A 112 -16.56 7.95 10.57
CA VAL A 112 -15.12 8.16 10.41
C VAL A 112 -14.44 6.81 10.21
N LEU A 113 -13.62 6.71 9.16
CA LEU A 113 -12.79 5.54 8.90
C LEU A 113 -11.30 5.88 9.06
N ALA A 114 -10.54 4.91 9.52
CA ALA A 114 -9.09 4.94 9.52
C ALA A 114 -8.56 4.37 8.19
N ALA A 115 -7.53 4.99 7.63
CA ALA A 115 -6.86 4.53 6.42
C ALA A 115 -5.40 4.95 6.42
N SER A 116 -4.61 4.43 5.50
CA SER A 116 -3.29 4.95 5.18
C SER A 116 -3.38 5.86 3.96
N GLN A 117 -2.61 6.96 3.96
CA GLN A 117 -2.64 7.94 2.89
C GLN A 117 -1.77 7.52 1.69
N PHE A 118 -2.17 7.91 0.49
CA PHE A 118 -1.44 7.69 -0.77
C PHE A 118 -1.16 6.22 -1.11
N ASN A 119 -2.06 5.33 -0.73
CA ASN A 119 -1.99 3.91 -1.06
C ASN A 119 -3.37 3.35 -1.46
N GLU A 120 -3.40 2.04 -1.70
CA GLU A 120 -4.60 1.33 -2.13
C GLU A 120 -5.78 1.46 -1.16
N SER A 121 -5.54 1.60 0.15
CA SER A 121 -6.62 1.72 1.14
C SER A 121 -7.38 3.04 0.99
N GLU A 122 -6.67 4.16 0.81
CA GLU A 122 -7.30 5.46 0.51
C GLU A 122 -8.02 5.43 -0.84
N PHE A 123 -7.35 4.91 -1.87
CA PHE A 123 -7.95 4.81 -3.20
C PHE A 123 -9.24 3.99 -3.17
N PHE A 124 -9.22 2.83 -2.53
CA PHE A 124 -10.35 1.91 -2.50
C PHE A 124 -11.58 2.54 -1.82
N ILE A 125 -11.40 3.14 -0.65
CA ILE A 125 -12.54 3.77 0.04
C ILE A 125 -13.06 5.01 -0.71
N ARG A 126 -12.19 5.81 -1.33
CA ARG A 126 -12.62 6.95 -2.16
C ARG A 126 -13.38 6.50 -3.39
N TYR A 127 -12.94 5.41 -4.04
CA TYR A 127 -13.64 4.82 -5.17
C TYR A 127 -15.04 4.36 -4.77
N LEU A 128 -15.17 3.56 -3.70
CA LEU A 128 -16.46 3.08 -3.21
C LEU A 128 -17.39 4.23 -2.80
N ALA A 129 -16.85 5.26 -2.13
CA ALA A 129 -17.61 6.44 -1.73
C ALA A 129 -18.11 7.24 -2.96
N SER A 130 -17.25 7.39 -3.98
CA SER A 130 -17.61 8.05 -5.24
C SER A 130 -18.73 7.32 -5.96
N GLU A 131 -18.66 6.00 -6.09
CA GLU A 131 -19.71 5.18 -6.69
C GLU A 131 -21.06 5.28 -5.94
N ALA A 132 -21.00 5.45 -4.63
CA ALA A 132 -22.18 5.62 -3.78
C ALA A 132 -22.68 7.08 -3.68
N GLY A 133 -21.99 8.03 -4.29
CA GLY A 133 -22.31 9.47 -4.19
C GLY A 133 -22.12 10.02 -2.77
N VAL A 134 -21.14 9.51 -2.02
CA VAL A 134 -20.80 9.95 -0.66
C VAL A 134 -19.55 10.82 -0.72
N PRO A 135 -19.63 12.13 -0.43
CA PRO A 135 -18.45 12.98 -0.36
C PRO A 135 -17.50 12.52 0.76
N VAL A 136 -16.19 12.53 0.48
CA VAL A 136 -15.15 12.16 1.44
C VAL A 136 -14.45 13.42 1.95
N ARG A 137 -14.32 13.53 3.28
CA ARG A 137 -13.62 14.61 3.96
C ARG A 137 -12.44 14.05 4.74
N VAL A 138 -11.25 14.54 4.46
CA VAL A 138 -10.07 14.25 5.30
C VAL A 138 -10.20 15.07 6.58
N LEU A 139 -10.07 14.40 7.71
CA LEU A 139 -10.08 14.98 9.05
C LEU A 139 -8.64 15.06 9.57
N ARG A 140 -8.37 16.08 10.37
CA ARG A 140 -7.04 16.27 10.96
C ARG A 140 -6.75 15.25 12.06
N ASP A 141 -7.77 14.90 12.83
CA ASP A 141 -7.68 14.03 14.00
C ASP A 141 -9.06 13.43 14.34
N LEU A 142 -9.12 12.59 15.36
CA LEU A 142 -10.34 11.93 15.83
C LEU A 142 -11.30 12.85 16.60
N ASP A 143 -10.91 14.07 16.92
CA ASP A 143 -11.82 15.05 17.54
C ASP A 143 -12.66 15.78 16.51
N ALA A 144 -12.20 15.84 15.26
CA ALA A 144 -12.96 16.37 14.15
C ALA A 144 -14.09 15.41 13.71
N ARG A 145 -15.16 15.96 13.15
CA ARG A 145 -16.28 15.19 12.60
C ARG A 145 -16.61 15.64 11.18
N PRO A 146 -16.96 14.70 10.27
CA PRO A 146 -17.49 15.06 8.97
C PRO A 146 -18.90 15.65 9.12
N ALA A 147 -19.38 16.37 8.10
CA ALA A 147 -20.79 16.74 8.03
C ALA A 147 -21.67 15.48 7.90
N PRO A 148 -22.97 15.54 8.28
CA PRO A 148 -23.83 14.36 8.29
C PRO A 148 -23.95 13.60 6.95
N GLY A 149 -23.66 14.27 5.84
CA GLY A 149 -23.68 13.67 4.50
C GLY A 149 -22.34 13.20 3.99
N GLU A 150 -21.26 13.44 4.72
CA GLU A 150 -19.88 13.14 4.33
C GLU A 150 -19.35 11.90 5.07
N LEU A 151 -18.40 11.23 4.47
CA LEU A 151 -17.54 10.23 5.12
C LEU A 151 -16.24 10.90 5.55
N GLY A 152 -15.88 10.78 6.83
CA GLY A 152 -14.58 11.24 7.35
C GLY A 152 -13.49 10.19 7.15
N LEU A 153 -12.30 10.64 6.75
CA LEU A 153 -11.08 9.80 6.78
C LEU A 153 -10.05 10.43 7.70
N VAL A 154 -9.48 9.61 8.59
CA VAL A 154 -8.29 9.93 9.38
C VAL A 154 -7.17 9.03 8.91
N PHE A 155 -5.98 9.62 8.67
CA PHE A 155 -4.85 8.87 8.16
C PHE A 155 -3.89 8.47 9.26
N TYR A 156 -3.38 7.26 9.14
CA TYR A 156 -2.33 6.66 9.95
C TYR A 156 -1.13 6.35 9.08
N GLU A 157 -0.01 5.99 9.70
CA GLU A 157 1.25 5.71 9.03
C GLU A 157 1.13 4.60 7.97
N ASP A 158 0.41 3.52 8.34
CA ASP A 158 0.11 2.41 7.44
C ASP A 158 -1.27 1.79 7.74
N ALA A 159 -1.69 0.83 6.92
CA ALA A 159 -2.98 0.17 7.06
C ALA A 159 -3.09 -0.72 8.32
N PHE A 160 -1.96 -1.27 8.82
CA PHE A 160 -1.95 -2.08 10.03
C PHE A 160 -2.18 -1.21 11.26
N VAL A 161 -1.48 -0.06 11.34
CA VAL A 161 -1.68 0.94 12.41
C VAL A 161 -3.10 1.49 12.38
N ALA A 162 -3.68 1.72 11.19
CA ALA A 162 -5.07 2.14 11.06
C ALA A 162 -6.04 1.07 11.59
N CYS A 163 -5.79 -0.20 11.27
CA CYS A 163 -6.59 -1.33 11.76
C CYS A 163 -6.50 -1.48 13.28
N ASP A 164 -5.30 -1.37 13.85
CA ASP A 164 -5.08 -1.44 15.30
C ASP A 164 -5.78 -0.28 16.02
N ALA A 165 -5.75 0.92 15.48
CA ALA A 165 -6.47 2.09 16.01
C ALA A 165 -7.99 1.82 16.05
N TYR A 166 -8.55 1.26 15.00
CA TYR A 166 -9.97 0.89 14.97
C TYR A 166 -10.30 -0.20 15.99
N GLN A 167 -9.47 -1.24 16.11
CA GLN A 167 -9.68 -2.30 17.12
C GLN A 167 -9.63 -1.73 18.54
N HIS A 168 -8.73 -0.79 18.80
CA HIS A 168 -8.64 -0.12 20.09
C HIS A 168 -9.90 0.69 20.42
N GLU A 169 -10.44 1.43 19.45
CA GLU A 169 -11.71 2.18 19.59
C GLU A 169 -12.89 1.25 19.85
N LEU A 170 -12.96 0.08 19.19
CA LEU A 170 -13.97 -0.93 19.47
C LEU A 170 -13.86 -1.47 20.90
N ALA A 171 -12.65 -1.73 21.38
CA ALA A 171 -12.41 -2.25 22.72
C ALA A 171 -12.70 -1.23 23.83
N SER A 172 -12.39 0.06 23.60
CA SER A 172 -12.65 1.14 24.56
C SER A 172 -14.13 1.57 24.59
N GLY A 173 -14.84 1.36 23.49
CA GLY A 173 -16.23 1.81 23.34
C GLY A 173 -16.35 3.32 23.07
N ASP A 174 -15.25 4.00 22.72
CA ASP A 174 -15.24 5.45 22.46
C ASP A 174 -16.03 5.83 21.19
N GLY A 175 -16.08 4.92 20.19
CA GLY A 175 -16.90 5.07 19.00
C GLY A 175 -16.50 6.23 18.10
N ARG A 176 -15.23 6.67 18.16
CA ARG A 176 -14.70 7.77 17.33
C ARG A 176 -14.37 7.29 15.91
N LEU A 177 -13.96 6.04 15.77
CA LEU A 177 -13.80 5.34 14.50
C LEU A 177 -14.95 4.34 14.29
N ASN A 178 -15.32 4.15 13.04
CA ASN A 178 -16.38 3.21 12.61
C ASN A 178 -15.88 2.19 11.58
N GLY A 179 -14.57 2.20 11.36
CA GLY A 179 -13.86 1.33 10.46
C GLY A 179 -12.45 1.81 10.17
#